data_2856ac28fb0c408fd3cf03bfcbbf7d4c
#
_entry.id   2856ac28fb0c408fd3cf03bfcbbf7d4c
#
_cell.length_a   1.000
_cell.length_b   1.000
_cell.length_c   1.000
_cell.angle_alpha   90.00
_cell.angle_beta   90.00
_cell.angle_gamma   90.00
#
_symmetry.space_group_name_H-M   'P 1'
#
loop_
_entity.id
_entity.type
_entity.pdbx_description
1 polymer ?
#
loop_
_entity_poly.entity_id
_entity_poly.type
_entity_poly.pdbx_seq_one_letter_code
_entity_poly.pdbx_strand_id
1 'polypeptide(L)'
;MVMENWREKLGAVRDANNAAAWTIAEYIDETPTAITASLIHDADPDGELPEETLYAAFMAGFAGVPEDDRIIPDYLTEAVHRLDIADYIDNPYLKTIRFPDAATRHWRFTHYTYKPYEAFICNDIRMEPDLREIPQAGYFRERFRYPAVEQDGREWMAVKPSEIETMRGAIGIVKGKVVTFGLGLGYFAFMASSKQEVESVDIVERDEEVIDLFCRHILPQFPERDKIRIIRSDAFDFMHQEMECSGYDHAFVDLWHDTADGLELYLKAKKEENYLKAKGIETMFSYWAEESLLSAYRWTLFDEIIAECGTEAEAIEKLSDNALKIRLQGLA
;
A
#
# COMPACT_ATOMS: atom_id res chain seq x y z
N MET A 1 40.18 -8.15 16.64
CA MET A 1 38.98 -7.46 16.17
C MET A 1 38.67 -8.08 14.82
N VAL A 2 37.73 -9.01 14.78
CA VAL A 2 37.25 -9.64 13.54
C VAL A 2 36.55 -8.49 12.81
N MET A 3 37.05 -8.13 11.62
CA MET A 3 36.28 -7.22 10.75
C MET A 3 34.98 -7.96 10.41
N GLU A 4 33.89 -7.46 10.94
CA GLU A 4 32.55 -7.97 10.64
C GLU A 4 32.38 -7.95 9.12
N ASN A 5 32.03 -9.09 8.55
CA ASN A 5 31.85 -9.20 7.11
C ASN A 5 30.57 -8.42 6.74
N TRP A 6 30.70 -7.28 6.10
CA TRP A 6 29.58 -6.45 5.72
C TRP A 6 28.49 -7.19 4.92
N ARG A 7 28.87 -8.26 4.19
CA ARG A 7 27.90 -9.10 3.47
C ARG A 7 27.02 -9.88 4.44
N GLU A 8 27.61 -10.43 5.51
CA GLU A 8 26.84 -11.11 6.57
C GLU A 8 25.93 -10.13 7.32
N LYS A 9 26.42 -8.90 7.56
CA LYS A 9 25.62 -7.84 8.18
C LYS A 9 24.41 -7.48 7.34
N LEU A 10 24.55 -7.27 6.02
CA LEU A 10 23.39 -6.98 5.14
C LEU A 10 22.46 -8.18 4.98
N GLY A 11 22.99 -9.41 5.01
CA GLY A 11 22.18 -10.62 5.12
C GLY A 11 21.35 -10.66 6.40
N ALA A 12 21.95 -10.29 7.54
CA ALA A 12 21.23 -10.21 8.82
C ALA A 12 20.14 -9.11 8.82
N VAL A 13 20.34 -7.99 8.13
CA VAL A 13 19.30 -6.97 7.95
C VAL A 13 18.12 -7.55 7.18
N ARG A 14 18.36 -8.26 6.06
CA ARG A 14 17.30 -8.95 5.31
C ARG A 14 16.53 -9.94 6.18
N ASP A 15 17.24 -10.75 6.97
CA ASP A 15 16.62 -11.76 7.83
C ASP A 15 15.78 -11.08 8.93
N ALA A 16 16.25 -9.96 9.49
CA ALA A 16 15.52 -9.15 10.47
C ALA A 16 14.29 -8.48 9.87
N ASN A 17 14.36 -7.94 8.63
CA ASN A 17 13.21 -7.42 7.89
C ASN A 17 12.13 -8.49 7.75
N ASN A 18 12.51 -9.70 7.30
CA ASN A 18 11.58 -10.82 7.17
C ASN A 18 10.97 -11.23 8.51
N ALA A 19 11.78 -11.26 9.58
CA ALA A 19 11.30 -11.61 10.91
C ALA A 19 10.31 -10.57 11.45
N ALA A 20 10.54 -9.27 11.23
CA ALA A 20 9.62 -8.20 11.62
C ALA A 20 8.28 -8.29 10.86
N ALA A 21 8.34 -8.48 9.54
CA ALA A 21 7.16 -8.66 8.71
C ALA A 21 6.37 -9.92 9.13
N TRP A 22 7.06 -11.03 9.36
CA TRP A 22 6.44 -12.28 9.83
C TRP A 22 5.79 -12.12 11.21
N THR A 23 6.44 -11.46 12.15
CA THR A 23 5.90 -11.24 13.51
C THR A 23 4.57 -10.48 13.46
N ILE A 24 4.49 -9.44 12.64
CA ILE A 24 3.25 -8.65 12.48
C ILE A 24 2.18 -9.46 11.77
N ALA A 25 2.54 -10.18 10.69
CA ALA A 25 1.61 -11.02 9.96
C ALA A 25 1.04 -12.14 10.82
N GLU A 26 1.88 -12.87 11.56
CA GLU A 26 1.47 -13.93 12.49
C GLU A 26 0.49 -13.42 13.54
N TYR A 27 0.78 -12.25 14.14
CA TYR A 27 -0.13 -11.65 15.11
C TYR A 27 -1.48 -11.27 14.49
N ILE A 28 -1.45 -10.64 13.31
CA ILE A 28 -2.68 -10.20 12.62
C ILE A 28 -3.54 -11.40 12.19
N ASP A 29 -2.91 -12.47 11.73
CA ASP A 29 -3.62 -13.65 11.23
C ASP A 29 -4.19 -14.50 12.36
N GLU A 30 -3.43 -14.72 13.46
CA GLU A 30 -3.80 -15.66 14.51
C GLU A 30 -4.55 -15.00 15.68
N THR A 31 -4.13 -13.81 16.09
CA THR A 31 -4.62 -13.18 17.34
C THR A 31 -4.82 -11.67 17.26
N PRO A 32 -5.42 -11.10 16.18
CA PRO A 32 -5.45 -9.64 15.93
C PRO A 32 -6.15 -8.82 17.02
N THR A 33 -6.92 -9.45 17.89
CA THR A 33 -7.71 -8.82 18.97
C THR A 33 -7.27 -9.25 20.37
N ALA A 34 -6.12 -9.93 20.52
CA ALA A 34 -5.64 -10.40 21.82
C ALA A 34 -5.19 -9.24 22.72
N ILE A 35 -4.64 -8.17 22.15
CA ILE A 35 -4.31 -6.95 22.89
C ILE A 35 -5.59 -6.14 23.13
N THR A 36 -5.79 -5.71 24.38
CA THR A 36 -6.98 -4.97 24.81
C THR A 36 -6.59 -3.78 25.66
N ALA A 37 -7.50 -2.81 25.83
CA ALA A 37 -7.30 -1.69 26.74
C ALA A 37 -6.97 -2.13 28.17
N SER A 38 -7.59 -3.21 28.66
CA SER A 38 -7.33 -3.76 29.98
C SER A 38 -5.92 -4.30 30.09
N LEU A 39 -5.46 -5.08 29.07
CA LEU A 39 -4.11 -5.64 29.05
C LEU A 39 -3.02 -4.54 29.08
N ILE A 40 -3.21 -3.48 28.30
CA ILE A 40 -2.31 -2.32 28.29
C ILE A 40 -2.30 -1.63 29.66
N HIS A 41 -3.48 -1.34 30.24
CA HIS A 41 -3.59 -0.68 31.55
C HIS A 41 -3.02 -1.54 32.67
N ASP A 42 -3.24 -2.86 32.66
CA ASP A 42 -2.74 -3.76 33.72
C ASP A 42 -1.20 -3.87 33.68
N ALA A 43 -0.58 -3.70 32.51
CA ALA A 43 0.88 -3.71 32.35
C ALA A 43 1.53 -2.38 32.75
N ASP A 44 0.84 -1.25 32.55
CA ASP A 44 1.32 0.10 32.91
C ASP A 44 0.18 0.95 33.48
N PRO A 45 -0.21 0.71 34.74
CA PRO A 45 -1.32 1.42 35.37
C PRO A 45 -1.08 2.93 35.50
N ASP A 46 0.17 3.34 35.60
CA ASP A 46 0.57 4.75 35.80
C ASP A 46 0.76 5.49 34.46
N GLY A 47 0.79 4.78 33.35
CA GLY A 47 0.94 5.36 32.01
C GLY A 47 2.33 5.97 31.75
N GLU A 48 3.38 5.31 32.27
CA GLU A 48 4.76 5.77 32.15
C GLU A 48 5.36 5.49 30.76
N LEU A 49 4.84 4.48 30.04
CA LEU A 49 5.31 4.08 28.72
C LEU A 49 4.34 4.53 27.61
N PRO A 50 4.84 4.84 26.40
CA PRO A 50 3.97 5.02 25.24
C PRO A 50 3.14 3.75 24.98
N GLU A 51 1.85 3.92 24.71
CA GLU A 51 0.94 2.80 24.47
C GLU A 51 1.38 1.94 23.30
N GLU A 52 1.91 2.57 22.25
CA GLU A 52 2.44 1.90 21.06
C GLU A 52 3.62 0.98 21.39
N THR A 53 4.46 1.38 22.35
CA THR A 53 5.59 0.55 22.81
C THR A 53 5.10 -0.71 23.54
N LEU A 54 4.09 -0.58 24.39
CA LEU A 54 3.47 -1.71 25.07
C LEU A 54 2.77 -2.63 24.06
N TYR A 55 2.05 -2.02 23.11
CA TYR A 55 1.37 -2.76 22.06
C TYR A 55 2.36 -3.59 21.22
N ALA A 56 3.49 -3.00 20.82
CA ALA A 56 4.54 -3.68 20.07
C ALA A 56 5.16 -4.86 20.87
N ALA A 57 5.40 -4.66 22.18
CA ALA A 57 5.92 -5.73 23.04
C ALA A 57 4.92 -6.89 23.21
N PHE A 58 3.63 -6.59 23.40
CA PHE A 58 2.59 -7.63 23.45
C PHE A 58 2.43 -8.35 22.11
N MET A 59 2.43 -7.61 21.00
CA MET A 59 2.38 -8.21 19.66
C MET A 59 3.52 -9.21 19.46
N ALA A 60 4.75 -8.83 19.80
CA ALA A 60 5.91 -9.72 19.78
C ALA A 60 5.71 -10.97 20.65
N GLY A 61 5.25 -10.77 21.88
CA GLY A 61 5.00 -11.88 22.82
C GLY A 61 3.93 -12.87 22.31
N PHE A 62 2.82 -12.37 21.74
CA PHE A 62 1.78 -13.22 21.14
C PHE A 62 2.28 -13.95 19.89
N ALA A 63 3.18 -13.35 19.11
CA ALA A 63 3.84 -14.00 17.98
C ALA A 63 5.01 -14.91 18.38
N GLY A 64 5.27 -15.08 19.69
CA GLY A 64 6.30 -15.97 20.22
C GLY A 64 7.74 -15.44 20.13
N VAL A 65 7.90 -14.14 19.94
CA VAL A 65 9.22 -13.48 19.94
C VAL A 65 9.70 -13.30 21.39
N PRO A 66 10.96 -13.67 21.73
CA PRO A 66 11.52 -13.46 23.05
C PRO A 66 11.57 -11.97 23.45
N GLU A 67 11.37 -11.67 24.75
CA GLU A 67 11.31 -10.27 25.24
C GLU A 67 12.62 -9.48 25.05
N ASP A 68 13.75 -10.18 24.96
CA ASP A 68 15.08 -9.58 24.75
C ASP A 68 15.51 -9.56 23.27
N ASP A 69 14.64 -9.95 22.35
CA ASP A 69 14.93 -9.93 20.92
C ASP A 69 15.03 -8.49 20.39
N ARG A 70 16.09 -8.26 19.63
CA ARG A 70 16.39 -6.97 19.02
C ARG A 70 15.34 -6.49 18.03
N ILE A 71 14.52 -7.38 17.47
CA ILE A 71 13.45 -7.01 16.56
C ILE A 71 12.43 -6.07 17.21
N ILE A 72 12.25 -6.18 18.54
CA ILE A 72 11.28 -5.34 19.27
C ILE A 72 11.72 -3.88 19.23
N PRO A 73 12.89 -3.48 19.77
CA PRO A 73 13.33 -2.08 19.76
C PRO A 73 13.77 -1.58 18.38
N ASP A 74 14.29 -2.47 17.51
CA ASP A 74 14.87 -2.04 16.24
C ASP A 74 13.82 -1.94 15.11
N TYR A 75 12.62 -2.57 15.26
CA TYR A 75 11.56 -2.61 14.24
C TYR A 75 10.17 -2.35 14.83
N LEU A 76 9.70 -3.19 15.77
CA LEU A 76 8.28 -3.21 16.14
C LEU A 76 7.82 -1.95 16.85
N THR A 77 8.68 -1.29 17.64
CA THR A 77 8.37 -0.02 18.27
C THR A 77 8.18 1.12 17.27
N GLU A 78 8.77 1.02 16.07
CA GLU A 78 8.60 1.98 14.99
C GLU A 78 7.50 1.55 13.99
N ALA A 79 7.10 0.27 14.03
CA ALA A 79 6.12 -0.32 13.13
C ALA A 79 4.67 -0.14 13.63
N VAL A 80 4.47 0.00 14.95
CA VAL A 80 3.14 0.03 15.57
C VAL A 80 2.66 1.46 15.78
N HIS A 81 1.45 1.76 15.30
CA HIS A 81 0.84 3.08 15.34
C HIS A 81 -0.55 3.04 15.95
N ARG A 82 -0.77 3.85 16.97
CA ARG A 82 -2.12 4.19 17.41
C ARG A 82 -2.68 5.27 16.49
N LEU A 83 -3.72 4.93 15.73
CA LEU A 83 -4.34 5.84 14.79
C LEU A 83 -5.51 6.60 15.44
N ASP A 84 -5.68 7.88 15.05
CA ASP A 84 -6.87 8.64 15.42
C ASP A 84 -7.99 8.33 14.42
N ILE A 85 -9.09 7.80 14.91
CA ILE A 85 -10.25 7.45 14.08
C ILE A 85 -10.82 8.67 13.35
N ALA A 86 -10.68 9.88 13.93
CA ALA A 86 -11.19 11.11 13.34
C ALA A 86 -10.55 11.39 11.97
N ASP A 87 -9.28 11.06 11.77
CA ASP A 87 -8.58 11.24 10.50
C ASP A 87 -9.19 10.42 9.36
N TYR A 88 -9.88 9.33 9.70
CA TYR A 88 -10.50 8.42 8.74
C TYR A 88 -12.00 8.63 8.58
N ILE A 89 -12.76 8.77 9.67
CA ILE A 89 -14.21 9.02 9.55
C ILE A 89 -14.53 10.37 8.91
N ASP A 90 -13.58 11.32 9.01
CA ASP A 90 -13.69 12.64 8.39
C ASP A 90 -13.23 12.67 6.92
N ASN A 91 -12.76 11.53 6.39
CA ASN A 91 -12.38 11.40 4.99
C ASN A 91 -13.55 11.78 4.06
N PRO A 92 -13.34 12.67 3.06
CA PRO A 92 -14.41 13.16 2.18
C PRO A 92 -15.15 12.05 1.44
N TYR A 93 -14.45 11.00 1.02
CA TYR A 93 -15.05 9.84 0.37
C TYR A 93 -16.02 9.12 1.31
N LEU A 94 -15.56 8.76 2.52
CA LEU A 94 -16.37 8.05 3.52
C LEU A 94 -17.56 8.87 4.02
N LYS A 95 -17.45 10.20 4.02
CA LYS A 95 -18.57 11.10 4.34
C LYS A 95 -19.61 11.16 3.22
N THR A 96 -19.20 11.08 1.98
CA THR A 96 -20.07 11.30 0.81
C THR A 96 -20.69 10.01 0.30
N ILE A 97 -19.90 8.96 0.15
CA ILE A 97 -20.34 7.72 -0.51
C ILE A 97 -21.07 6.80 0.46
N ARG A 98 -22.22 6.32 0.02
CA ARG A 98 -23.04 5.31 0.71
C ARG A 98 -23.09 4.05 -0.14
N PHE A 99 -22.74 2.94 0.47
CA PHE A 99 -22.72 1.64 -0.18
C PHE A 99 -24.05 0.92 0.10
N PRO A 100 -24.88 0.68 -0.93
CA PRO A 100 -26.08 -0.12 -0.77
C PRO A 100 -25.76 -1.61 -0.65
N ASP A 101 -26.71 -2.39 -0.21
CA ASP A 101 -26.66 -3.85 -0.35
C ASP A 101 -26.95 -4.21 -1.81
N ALA A 102 -25.87 -4.30 -2.60
CA ALA A 102 -25.94 -4.56 -4.02
C ALA A 102 -24.85 -5.55 -4.44
N ALA A 103 -25.21 -6.44 -5.35
CA ALA A 103 -24.35 -7.48 -5.87
C ALA A 103 -24.61 -7.73 -7.36
N THR A 104 -23.60 -8.26 -8.04
CA THR A 104 -23.69 -8.96 -9.34
C THR A 104 -23.51 -10.46 -9.12
N ARG A 105 -23.15 -11.19 -10.15
CA ARG A 105 -22.85 -12.63 -10.05
C ARG A 105 -21.61 -12.90 -9.19
N HIS A 106 -20.55 -12.11 -9.37
CA HIS A 106 -19.24 -12.33 -8.74
C HIS A 106 -18.88 -11.24 -7.73
N TRP A 107 -19.49 -10.07 -7.80
CA TRP A 107 -19.12 -8.91 -6.99
C TRP A 107 -20.22 -8.50 -6.02
N ARG A 108 -19.84 -8.09 -4.79
CA ARG A 108 -20.77 -7.61 -3.77
C ARG A 108 -20.14 -6.49 -2.95
N PHE A 109 -20.91 -5.42 -2.71
CA PHE A 109 -20.56 -4.44 -1.68
C PHE A 109 -20.82 -5.00 -0.30
N THR A 110 -19.90 -4.74 0.60
CA THR A 110 -19.98 -5.13 2.00
C THR A 110 -19.36 -4.09 2.91
N HIS A 111 -19.34 -4.35 4.21
CA HIS A 111 -18.63 -3.55 5.18
C HIS A 111 -17.94 -4.48 6.17
N TYR A 112 -16.71 -4.14 6.48
CA TYR A 112 -15.96 -4.76 7.56
C TYR A 112 -15.81 -3.79 8.73
N THR A 113 -15.29 -4.30 9.84
CA THR A 113 -15.14 -3.51 11.06
C THR A 113 -13.91 -3.94 11.80
N TYR A 114 -12.98 -3.03 12.03
CA TYR A 114 -11.95 -3.21 13.04
C TYR A 114 -12.54 -2.97 14.43
N LYS A 115 -12.28 -3.90 15.33
CA LYS A 115 -12.67 -3.77 16.75
C LYS A 115 -11.67 -2.86 17.47
N PRO A 116 -12.04 -2.33 18.65
CA PRO A 116 -11.05 -1.62 19.48
C PRO A 116 -9.82 -2.50 19.73
N TYR A 117 -8.65 -1.90 19.55
CA TYR A 117 -7.32 -2.54 19.68
C TYR A 117 -7.04 -3.70 18.71
N GLU A 118 -7.86 -3.94 17.70
CA GLU A 118 -7.56 -4.90 16.64
C GLU A 118 -6.44 -4.39 15.75
N ALA A 119 -5.40 -5.22 15.54
CA ALA A 119 -4.28 -4.90 14.65
C ALA A 119 -4.65 -5.06 13.18
N PHE A 120 -4.11 -4.18 12.35
CA PHE A 120 -4.21 -4.25 10.90
C PHE A 120 -3.00 -3.56 10.25
N ILE A 121 -2.71 -3.89 8.99
CA ILE A 121 -1.74 -3.10 8.19
C ILE A 121 -2.37 -1.74 7.87
N CYS A 122 -1.66 -0.66 8.21
CA CYS A 122 -2.19 0.70 8.08
C CYS A 122 -1.54 1.54 6.98
N ASN A 123 -0.39 1.13 6.46
CA ASN A 123 0.31 1.81 5.36
C ASN A 123 1.26 0.85 4.65
N ASP A 124 1.89 1.30 3.55
CA ASP A 124 3.01 0.63 2.92
C ASP A 124 4.23 0.56 3.86
N ILE A 125 5.18 -0.30 3.58
CA ILE A 125 6.43 -0.37 4.36
C ILE A 125 7.18 0.96 4.28
N ARG A 126 8.00 1.23 5.31
CA ARG A 126 8.94 2.36 5.32
C ARG A 126 10.37 1.85 5.22
N MET A 127 11.08 2.28 4.16
CA MET A 127 12.49 1.97 3.98
C MET A 127 13.37 2.94 4.79
N GLU A 128 14.30 2.39 5.57
CA GLU A 128 15.33 3.15 6.27
C GLU A 128 16.65 3.20 5.45
N PRO A 129 17.51 4.21 5.69
CA PRO A 129 18.78 4.35 4.97
C PRO A 129 19.76 3.17 5.14
N ASP A 130 19.61 2.36 6.17
CA ASP A 130 20.41 1.16 6.45
C ASP A 130 19.79 -0.13 5.89
N LEU A 131 18.81 -0.01 5.02
CA LEU A 131 18.03 -1.08 4.38
C LEU A 131 17.09 -1.82 5.32
N ARG A 132 16.83 -1.31 6.53
CA ARG A 132 15.71 -1.82 7.33
C ARG A 132 14.39 -1.44 6.67
N GLU A 133 13.49 -2.39 6.61
CA GLU A 133 12.14 -2.24 6.10
C GLU A 133 11.17 -2.35 7.28
N ILE A 134 10.57 -1.23 7.64
CA ILE A 134 9.67 -1.14 8.79
C ILE A 134 8.23 -1.33 8.32
N PRO A 135 7.60 -2.49 8.58
CA PRO A 135 6.18 -2.69 8.30
C PRO A 135 5.34 -1.68 9.08
N GLN A 136 4.15 -1.36 8.58
CA GLN A 136 3.30 -0.35 9.21
C GLN A 136 2.01 -1.01 9.70
N ALA A 137 1.96 -1.34 10.98
CA ALA A 137 0.79 -1.88 11.66
C ALA A 137 0.08 -0.79 12.46
N GLY A 138 -1.25 -0.79 12.45
CA GLY A 138 -2.04 0.17 13.18
C GLY A 138 -3.13 -0.48 14.02
N TYR A 139 -3.67 0.29 14.96
CA TYR A 139 -4.88 -0.03 15.69
C TYR A 139 -5.64 1.22 16.08
N PHE A 140 -6.95 1.08 16.32
CA PHE A 140 -7.82 2.12 16.88
C PHE A 140 -8.20 1.78 18.31
N ARG A 141 -8.43 2.79 19.14
CA ARG A 141 -9.06 2.60 20.46
C ARG A 141 -10.58 2.38 20.36
N GLU A 142 -11.19 2.80 19.26
CA GLU A 142 -12.61 2.66 18.97
C GLU A 142 -12.84 1.70 17.80
N ARG A 143 -14.13 1.41 17.59
CA ARG A 143 -14.57 0.59 16.46
C ARG A 143 -14.57 1.42 15.17
N PHE A 144 -13.90 0.96 14.14
CA PHE A 144 -13.90 1.57 12.81
C PHE A 144 -14.59 0.67 11.79
N ARG A 145 -15.66 1.15 11.17
CA ARG A 145 -16.40 0.44 10.10
C ARG A 145 -16.04 1.07 8.76
N TYR A 146 -15.69 0.22 7.79
CA TYR A 146 -15.27 0.64 6.45
C TYR A 146 -15.95 -0.17 5.35
N PRO A 147 -16.19 0.43 4.16
CA PRO A 147 -16.77 -0.25 3.01
C PRO A 147 -15.72 -1.10 2.29
N ALA A 148 -16.19 -2.19 1.70
CA ALA A 148 -15.40 -3.08 0.88
C ALA A 148 -16.21 -3.60 -0.31
N VAL A 149 -15.51 -4.11 -1.32
CA VAL A 149 -16.07 -4.92 -2.39
C VAL A 149 -15.43 -6.30 -2.35
N GLU A 150 -16.27 -7.32 -2.39
CA GLU A 150 -15.85 -8.71 -2.46
C GLU A 150 -16.00 -9.25 -3.89
N GLN A 151 -15.05 -10.08 -4.30
CA GLN A 151 -15.15 -10.93 -5.47
C GLN A 151 -15.22 -12.39 -5.02
N ASP A 152 -16.30 -13.09 -5.39
CA ASP A 152 -16.54 -14.49 -5.02
C ASP A 152 -16.41 -14.76 -3.49
N GLY A 153 -16.80 -13.78 -2.66
CA GLY A 153 -16.81 -13.87 -1.20
C GLY A 153 -15.44 -13.58 -0.53
N ARG A 154 -14.46 -13.08 -1.29
CA ARG A 154 -13.18 -12.60 -0.76
C ARG A 154 -13.09 -11.09 -0.90
N GLU A 155 -12.55 -10.40 0.11
CA GLU A 155 -12.23 -8.98 0.00
C GLU A 155 -11.30 -8.78 -1.20
N TRP A 156 -11.73 -7.96 -2.15
CA TRP A 156 -10.90 -7.53 -3.26
C TRP A 156 -10.28 -6.18 -2.99
N MET A 157 -11.09 -5.23 -2.54
CA MET A 157 -10.65 -3.89 -2.15
C MET A 157 -11.56 -3.34 -1.05
N ALA A 158 -11.00 -2.52 -0.18
CA ALA A 158 -11.72 -1.82 0.87
C ALA A 158 -11.22 -0.38 1.00
N VAL A 159 -12.03 0.55 1.53
CA VAL A 159 -11.56 1.89 1.90
C VAL A 159 -11.22 1.89 3.38
N LYS A 160 -10.06 1.36 3.70
CA LYS A 160 -9.47 1.19 5.03
C LYS A 160 -8.17 2.00 5.16
N PRO A 161 -7.56 2.12 6.35
CA PRO A 161 -6.39 2.96 6.54
C PRO A 161 -5.25 2.71 5.55
N SER A 162 -4.89 1.45 5.28
CA SER A 162 -3.82 1.13 4.31
C SER A 162 -4.09 1.73 2.93
N GLU A 163 -5.30 1.58 2.39
CA GLU A 163 -5.67 2.13 1.09
C GLU A 163 -5.64 3.65 1.05
N ILE A 164 -6.11 4.27 2.13
CA ILE A 164 -6.12 5.74 2.26
C ILE A 164 -4.69 6.28 2.29
N GLU A 165 -3.81 5.67 3.08
CA GLU A 165 -2.44 6.16 3.28
C GLU A 165 -1.54 5.87 2.08
N THR A 166 -1.60 4.69 1.48
CA THR A 166 -0.79 4.34 0.31
C THR A 166 -1.13 5.20 -0.92
N MET A 167 -2.38 5.63 -1.07
CA MET A 167 -2.80 6.51 -2.17
C MET A 167 -2.58 8.01 -1.89
N ARG A 168 -2.34 8.41 -0.62
CA ARG A 168 -2.24 9.81 -0.20
C ARG A 168 -1.20 10.59 -1.00
N GLY A 169 -0.01 10.02 -1.20
CA GLY A 169 1.08 10.64 -1.96
C GLY A 169 0.69 10.91 -3.41
N ALA A 170 0.18 9.91 -4.10
CA ALA A 170 -0.29 10.00 -5.48
C ALA A 170 -1.43 11.03 -5.62
N ILE A 171 -2.45 10.97 -4.75
CA ILE A 171 -3.54 11.95 -4.72
C ILE A 171 -3.01 13.37 -4.50
N GLY A 172 -1.99 13.54 -3.65
CA GLY A 172 -1.39 14.84 -3.36
C GLY A 172 -0.84 15.56 -4.59
N ILE A 173 -0.23 14.84 -5.51
CA ILE A 173 0.52 15.41 -6.65
C ILE A 173 -0.26 15.46 -7.96
N VAL A 174 -1.39 14.74 -8.10
CA VAL A 174 -2.15 14.69 -9.37
C VAL A 174 -2.72 16.06 -9.76
N LYS A 175 -2.68 16.36 -11.07
CA LYS A 175 -3.24 17.54 -11.70
C LYS A 175 -3.49 17.28 -13.20
N GLY A 176 -4.23 18.17 -13.86
CA GLY A 176 -4.51 18.08 -15.30
C GLY A 176 -5.35 16.86 -15.65
N LYS A 177 -4.99 16.17 -16.71
CA LYS A 177 -5.66 14.95 -17.17
C LYS A 177 -5.06 13.73 -16.52
N VAL A 178 -5.87 12.98 -15.80
CA VAL A 178 -5.45 11.82 -15.00
C VAL A 178 -6.03 10.54 -15.59
N VAL A 179 -5.24 9.48 -15.62
CA VAL A 179 -5.74 8.12 -15.86
C VAL A 179 -5.43 7.25 -14.66
N THR A 180 -6.37 6.40 -14.25
CA THR A 180 -6.15 5.35 -13.24
C THR A 180 -6.43 3.99 -13.86
N PHE A 181 -5.53 3.05 -13.60
CA PHE A 181 -5.65 1.66 -14.01
C PHE A 181 -6.09 0.84 -12.81
N GLY A 182 -7.29 0.30 -12.90
CA GLY A 182 -8.04 -0.30 -11.81
C GLY A 182 -9.11 0.67 -11.27
N LEU A 183 -10.29 0.12 -11.02
CA LEU A 183 -11.44 0.86 -10.51
C LEU A 183 -11.59 0.72 -9.00
N GLY A 184 -11.50 -0.50 -8.49
CA GLY A 184 -11.78 -0.81 -7.10
C GLY A 184 -13.13 -0.23 -6.65
N LEU A 185 -13.10 0.54 -5.55
CA LEU A 185 -14.25 1.30 -5.07
C LEU A 185 -14.26 2.76 -5.58
N GLY A 186 -13.33 3.15 -6.46
CA GLY A 186 -13.21 4.49 -7.01
C GLY A 186 -12.66 5.53 -6.03
N TYR A 187 -11.98 5.12 -4.97
CA TYR A 187 -11.44 6.03 -3.95
C TYR A 187 -10.44 7.03 -4.55
N PHE A 188 -9.44 6.53 -5.29
CA PHE A 188 -8.47 7.41 -5.96
C PHE A 188 -9.15 8.39 -6.91
N ALA A 189 -10.06 7.90 -7.76
CA ALA A 189 -10.75 8.72 -8.75
C ALA A 189 -11.62 9.80 -8.08
N PHE A 190 -12.30 9.48 -6.97
CA PHE A 190 -13.07 10.45 -6.19
C PHE A 190 -12.17 11.55 -5.63
N MET A 191 -11.09 11.18 -4.97
CA MET A 191 -10.18 12.14 -4.35
C MET A 191 -9.45 12.98 -5.39
N ALA A 192 -9.01 12.39 -6.49
CA ALA A 192 -8.38 13.11 -7.61
C ALA A 192 -9.34 14.10 -8.26
N SER A 193 -10.56 13.66 -8.62
CA SER A 193 -11.54 14.53 -9.28
C SER A 193 -12.01 15.71 -8.40
N SER A 194 -11.94 15.56 -7.07
CA SER A 194 -12.30 16.63 -6.12
C SER A 194 -11.29 17.80 -6.11
N LYS A 195 -10.10 17.63 -6.70
CA LYS A 195 -9.10 18.70 -6.79
C LYS A 195 -9.44 19.67 -7.93
N GLN A 196 -9.23 20.96 -7.68
CA GLN A 196 -9.47 22.00 -8.68
C GLN A 196 -8.49 21.91 -9.85
N GLU A 197 -7.25 21.47 -9.59
CA GLU A 197 -6.19 21.32 -10.58
C GLU A 197 -6.37 20.12 -11.50
N VAL A 198 -7.30 19.20 -11.20
CA VAL A 198 -7.62 18.04 -12.03
C VAL A 198 -8.75 18.37 -12.99
N GLU A 199 -8.48 18.23 -14.29
CA GLU A 199 -9.41 18.49 -15.38
C GLU A 199 -10.36 17.32 -15.65
N SER A 200 -9.78 16.10 -15.70
CA SER A 200 -10.53 14.87 -15.97
C SER A 200 -9.82 13.66 -15.34
N VAL A 201 -10.59 12.62 -15.04
CA VAL A 201 -10.08 11.33 -14.56
C VAL A 201 -10.70 10.23 -15.41
N ASP A 202 -9.86 9.54 -16.17
CA ASP A 202 -10.24 8.36 -16.91
C ASP A 202 -9.92 7.13 -16.07
N ILE A 203 -10.89 6.24 -15.92
CA ILE A 203 -10.74 4.96 -15.17
C ILE A 203 -10.73 3.84 -16.19
N VAL A 204 -9.62 3.12 -16.28
CA VAL A 204 -9.48 1.93 -17.13
C VAL A 204 -9.72 0.70 -16.28
N GLU A 205 -10.80 -0.03 -16.59
CA GLU A 205 -11.20 -1.25 -15.88
C GLU A 205 -11.66 -2.29 -16.89
N ARG A 206 -11.31 -3.55 -16.69
CA ARG A 206 -11.66 -4.64 -17.61
C ARG A 206 -12.96 -5.37 -17.25
N ASP A 207 -13.30 -5.41 -15.96
CA ASP A 207 -14.43 -6.19 -15.46
C ASP A 207 -15.74 -5.40 -15.58
N GLU A 208 -16.64 -5.90 -16.46
CA GLU A 208 -17.93 -5.28 -16.73
C GLU A 208 -18.85 -5.27 -15.51
N GLU A 209 -18.80 -6.31 -14.67
CA GLU A 209 -19.69 -6.41 -13.51
C GLU A 209 -19.32 -5.38 -12.44
N VAL A 210 -18.01 -5.14 -12.20
CA VAL A 210 -17.59 -4.12 -11.24
C VAL A 210 -17.84 -2.71 -11.78
N ILE A 211 -17.66 -2.50 -13.09
CA ILE A 211 -18.07 -1.25 -13.77
C ILE A 211 -19.56 -0.99 -13.57
N ASP A 212 -20.39 -2.00 -13.78
CA ASP A 212 -21.85 -1.90 -13.62
C ASP A 212 -22.25 -1.52 -12.19
N LEU A 213 -21.67 -2.18 -11.18
CA LEU A 213 -21.91 -1.84 -9.77
C LEU A 213 -21.52 -0.39 -9.46
N PHE A 214 -20.33 -0.01 -9.90
CA PHE A 214 -19.82 1.34 -9.67
C PHE A 214 -20.70 2.40 -10.35
N CYS A 215 -20.99 2.23 -11.62
CA CYS A 215 -21.80 3.19 -12.40
C CYS A 215 -23.22 3.36 -11.84
N ARG A 216 -23.81 2.26 -11.34
CA ARG A 216 -25.19 2.32 -10.82
C ARG A 216 -25.25 2.91 -9.42
N HIS A 217 -24.27 2.66 -8.57
CA HIS A 217 -24.40 2.89 -7.14
C HIS A 217 -23.43 3.91 -6.57
N ILE A 218 -22.21 3.99 -7.09
CA ILE A 218 -21.14 4.81 -6.53
C ILE A 218 -20.95 6.11 -7.31
N LEU A 219 -20.72 6.03 -8.62
CA LEU A 219 -20.48 7.21 -9.48
C LEU A 219 -21.57 8.29 -9.38
N PRO A 220 -22.89 7.99 -9.28
CA PRO A 220 -23.90 9.02 -9.13
C PRO A 220 -23.77 9.90 -7.88
N GLN A 221 -22.99 9.44 -6.89
CA GLN A 221 -22.74 10.15 -5.63
C GLN A 221 -21.47 11.03 -5.70
N PHE A 222 -20.68 10.94 -6.77
CA PHE A 222 -19.49 11.81 -6.93
C PHE A 222 -19.91 13.25 -7.19
N PRO A 223 -19.45 14.23 -6.40
CA PRO A 223 -19.70 15.64 -6.65
C PRO A 223 -19.18 16.09 -8.03
N GLU A 224 -18.01 15.60 -8.42
CA GLU A 224 -17.31 15.94 -9.66
C GLU A 224 -17.42 14.84 -10.74
N ARG A 225 -18.57 14.14 -10.80
CA ARG A 225 -18.79 13.01 -11.72
C ARG A 225 -18.59 13.38 -13.20
N ASP A 226 -18.79 14.63 -13.54
CA ASP A 226 -18.65 15.12 -14.92
C ASP A 226 -17.18 15.12 -15.39
N LYS A 227 -16.22 15.04 -14.44
CA LYS A 227 -14.80 14.83 -14.73
C LYS A 227 -14.46 13.36 -14.97
N ILE A 228 -15.35 12.41 -14.64
CA ILE A 228 -15.08 10.96 -14.66
C ILE A 228 -15.51 10.34 -15.98
N ARG A 229 -14.61 9.59 -16.60
CA ARG A 229 -14.92 8.71 -17.73
C ARG A 229 -14.43 7.30 -17.42
N ILE A 230 -15.28 6.30 -17.63
CA ILE A 230 -14.92 4.89 -17.49
C ILE A 230 -14.66 4.30 -18.86
N ILE A 231 -13.54 3.60 -18.97
CA ILE A 231 -13.07 2.97 -20.20
C ILE A 231 -12.94 1.47 -19.91
N ARG A 232 -13.75 0.67 -20.58
CA ARG A 232 -13.62 -0.79 -20.49
C ARG A 232 -12.50 -1.26 -21.40
N SER A 233 -11.34 -1.61 -20.81
CA SER A 233 -10.17 -2.09 -21.51
C SER A 233 -9.27 -2.90 -20.59
N ASP A 234 -8.41 -3.75 -21.15
CA ASP A 234 -7.23 -4.22 -20.44
C ASP A 234 -6.26 -3.04 -20.23
N ALA A 235 -5.66 -2.96 -19.05
CA ALA A 235 -4.80 -1.85 -18.67
C ALA A 235 -3.55 -1.75 -19.55
N PHE A 236 -2.92 -2.88 -19.86
CA PHE A 236 -1.69 -2.89 -20.66
C PHE A 236 -1.95 -2.64 -22.14
N ASP A 237 -3.08 -3.14 -22.67
CA ASP A 237 -3.51 -2.80 -24.02
C ASP A 237 -3.76 -1.30 -24.15
N PHE A 238 -4.39 -0.70 -23.15
CA PHE A 238 -4.64 0.74 -23.13
C PHE A 238 -3.34 1.54 -23.00
N MET A 239 -2.43 1.17 -22.09
CA MET A 239 -1.13 1.81 -21.96
C MET A 239 -0.37 1.81 -23.28
N HIS A 240 -0.34 0.67 -23.96
CA HIS A 240 0.44 0.48 -25.19
C HIS A 240 -0.17 1.18 -26.42
N GLN A 241 -1.51 1.20 -26.53
CA GLN A 241 -2.19 1.63 -27.76
C GLN A 241 -2.75 3.04 -27.71
N GLU A 242 -3.22 3.47 -26.51
CA GLU A 242 -4.02 4.69 -26.39
C GLU A 242 -3.26 5.85 -25.72
N MET A 243 -2.30 5.56 -24.82
CA MET A 243 -1.63 6.62 -24.07
C MET A 243 -0.74 7.53 -24.93
N GLU A 244 -0.19 7.03 -26.06
CA GLU A 244 0.60 7.87 -26.97
C GLU A 244 -0.16 9.11 -27.47
N CYS A 245 -1.48 9.01 -27.63
CA CYS A 245 -2.32 10.05 -28.20
C CYS A 245 -3.19 10.78 -27.17
N SER A 246 -3.24 10.33 -25.93
CA SER A 246 -4.23 10.78 -24.94
C SER A 246 -3.83 12.04 -24.17
N GLY A 247 -2.51 12.30 -24.04
CA GLY A 247 -1.98 13.50 -23.38
C GLY A 247 -2.31 13.57 -21.88
N TYR A 248 -2.17 12.44 -21.16
CA TYR A 248 -2.35 12.42 -19.71
C TYR A 248 -1.13 13.06 -19.01
N ASP A 249 -1.42 13.88 -18.00
CA ASP A 249 -0.41 14.44 -17.11
C ASP A 249 0.02 13.46 -16.04
N HIS A 250 -0.91 12.60 -15.58
CA HIS A 250 -0.66 11.64 -14.52
C HIS A 250 -1.36 10.30 -14.78
N ALA A 251 -0.65 9.21 -14.44
CA ALA A 251 -1.16 7.84 -14.46
C ALA A 251 -0.99 7.20 -13.07
N PHE A 252 -2.06 6.67 -12.50
CA PHE A 252 -2.02 5.88 -11.27
C PHE A 252 -2.30 4.42 -11.60
N VAL A 253 -1.42 3.51 -11.14
CA VAL A 253 -1.49 2.08 -11.46
C VAL A 253 -1.78 1.28 -10.20
N ASP A 254 -2.94 0.61 -10.18
CA ASP A 254 -3.45 -0.20 -9.09
C ASP A 254 -4.15 -1.44 -9.67
N LEU A 255 -3.33 -2.43 -10.06
CA LEU A 255 -3.74 -3.61 -10.84
C LEU A 255 -3.55 -4.94 -10.11
N TRP A 256 -3.00 -4.92 -8.91
CA TRP A 256 -2.66 -6.09 -8.10
C TRP A 256 -3.38 -6.07 -6.76
N HIS A 257 -3.50 -7.26 -6.18
CA HIS A 257 -4.14 -7.43 -4.88
C HIS A 257 -3.15 -7.25 -3.72
N ASP A 258 -1.92 -7.80 -3.90
CA ASP A 258 -0.83 -7.70 -2.94
C ASP A 258 0.54 -7.74 -3.65
N THR A 259 1.63 -7.74 -2.89
CA THR A 259 2.99 -7.79 -3.45
C THR A 259 3.35 -9.13 -4.08
N ALA A 260 2.65 -10.22 -3.74
CA ALA A 260 2.96 -11.55 -4.25
C ALA A 260 2.57 -11.69 -5.73
N ASP A 261 1.42 -11.12 -6.11
CA ASP A 261 0.98 -11.04 -7.51
C ASP A 261 1.41 -9.73 -8.19
N GLY A 262 1.76 -8.71 -7.42
CA GLY A 262 2.02 -7.35 -7.88
C GLY A 262 3.36 -7.16 -8.58
N LEU A 263 4.43 -7.83 -8.17
CA LEU A 263 5.78 -7.56 -8.71
C LEU A 263 5.87 -7.74 -10.22
N GLU A 264 5.30 -8.83 -10.78
CA GLU A 264 5.32 -9.08 -12.22
C GLU A 264 4.53 -8.01 -12.99
N LEU A 265 3.35 -7.64 -12.49
CA LEU A 265 2.50 -6.61 -13.09
C LEU A 265 3.15 -5.22 -12.98
N TYR A 266 3.80 -4.91 -11.86
CA TYR A 266 4.56 -3.69 -11.68
C TYR A 266 5.71 -3.58 -12.68
N LEU A 267 6.54 -4.63 -12.82
CA LEU A 267 7.63 -4.65 -13.79
C LEU A 267 7.12 -4.50 -15.23
N LYS A 268 5.97 -5.09 -15.54
CA LYS A 268 5.31 -4.91 -16.85
C LYS A 268 4.86 -3.46 -17.04
N ALA A 269 4.23 -2.85 -16.03
CA ALA A 269 3.82 -1.44 -16.09
C ALA A 269 5.02 -0.48 -16.21
N LYS A 270 6.16 -0.78 -15.56
CA LYS A 270 7.40 -0.03 -15.72
C LYS A 270 7.96 -0.12 -17.16
N LYS A 271 7.81 -1.24 -17.83
CA LYS A 271 8.19 -1.36 -19.26
C LYS A 271 7.31 -0.47 -20.14
N GLU A 272 6.00 -0.44 -19.92
CA GLU A 272 5.11 0.46 -20.65
C GLU A 272 5.42 1.95 -20.35
N GLU A 273 5.69 2.31 -19.09
CA GLU A 273 6.16 3.65 -18.74
C GLU A 273 7.42 4.03 -19.51
N ASN A 274 8.43 3.14 -19.56
CA ASN A 274 9.68 3.38 -20.29
C ASN A 274 9.44 3.49 -21.81
N TYR A 275 8.58 2.64 -22.37
CA TYR A 275 8.19 2.72 -23.77
C TYR A 275 7.57 4.08 -24.11
N LEU A 276 6.64 4.57 -23.29
CA LEU A 276 6.02 5.88 -23.47
C LEU A 276 7.05 7.01 -23.35
N LYS A 277 7.94 6.96 -22.36
CA LYS A 277 9.04 7.94 -22.22
C LYS A 277 9.96 7.96 -23.45
N ALA A 278 10.30 6.80 -24.00
CA ALA A 278 11.10 6.70 -25.23
C ALA A 278 10.41 7.33 -26.46
N LYS A 279 9.06 7.41 -26.44
CA LYS A 279 8.24 8.11 -27.43
C LYS A 279 8.09 9.61 -27.16
N GLY A 280 8.67 10.12 -26.07
CA GLY A 280 8.56 11.54 -25.69
C GLY A 280 7.25 11.88 -24.95
N ILE A 281 6.58 10.90 -24.40
CA ILE A 281 5.38 11.08 -23.57
C ILE A 281 5.80 11.31 -22.12
N GLU A 282 5.48 12.48 -21.56
CA GLU A 282 5.92 12.92 -20.23
C GLU A 282 4.83 12.69 -19.15
N THR A 283 4.05 11.62 -19.24
CA THR A 283 3.08 11.26 -18.21
C THR A 283 3.81 10.84 -16.94
N MET A 284 3.43 11.42 -15.80
CA MET A 284 3.96 11.02 -14.49
C MET A 284 3.22 9.78 -13.99
N PHE A 285 3.96 8.71 -13.71
CA PHE A 285 3.40 7.48 -13.16
C PHE A 285 3.54 7.44 -11.65
N SER A 286 2.50 6.94 -10.97
CA SER A 286 2.49 6.54 -9.57
C SER A 286 1.89 5.14 -9.45
N TYR A 287 2.30 4.40 -8.45
CA TYR A 287 1.93 3.00 -8.27
C TYR A 287 1.41 2.78 -6.85
N TRP A 288 0.36 1.98 -6.72
CA TRP A 288 -0.13 1.56 -5.41
C TRP A 288 0.91 0.67 -4.72
N ALA A 289 1.17 0.92 -3.43
CA ALA A 289 2.12 0.18 -2.60
C ALA A 289 3.51 -0.01 -3.26
N GLU A 290 4.05 1.06 -3.89
CA GLU A 290 5.32 0.97 -4.65
C GLU A 290 6.51 0.58 -3.77
N GLU A 291 6.54 0.98 -2.49
CA GLU A 291 7.66 0.66 -1.58
C GLU A 291 7.75 -0.86 -1.32
N SER A 292 6.62 -1.52 -1.10
CA SER A 292 6.55 -2.99 -0.97
C SER A 292 6.97 -3.73 -2.24
N LEU A 293 6.64 -3.20 -3.41
CA LEU A 293 7.06 -3.77 -4.70
C LEU A 293 8.57 -3.57 -4.95
N LEU A 294 9.10 -2.41 -4.57
CA LEU A 294 10.55 -2.15 -4.61
C LEU A 294 11.30 -3.05 -3.63
N SER A 295 10.75 -3.31 -2.46
CA SER A 295 11.30 -4.29 -1.53
C SER A 295 11.36 -5.68 -2.17
N ALA A 296 10.25 -6.17 -2.69
CA ALA A 296 10.22 -7.45 -3.37
C ALA A 296 11.25 -7.52 -4.52
N TYR A 297 11.35 -6.47 -5.32
CA TYR A 297 12.35 -6.38 -6.40
C TYR A 297 13.79 -6.34 -5.87
N ARG A 298 14.08 -5.59 -4.81
CA ARG A 298 15.38 -5.52 -4.12
C ARG A 298 15.88 -6.89 -3.73
N TRP A 299 15.02 -7.67 -3.10
CA TRP A 299 15.41 -8.98 -2.59
C TRP A 299 15.59 -10.02 -3.69
N THR A 300 14.98 -9.85 -4.88
CA THR A 300 15.30 -10.68 -6.05
C THR A 300 16.70 -10.39 -6.60
N LEU A 301 17.21 -9.17 -6.43
CA LEU A 301 18.53 -8.73 -6.91
C LEU A 301 19.61 -8.80 -5.85
N PHE A 302 19.27 -9.08 -4.60
CA PHE A 302 20.18 -8.94 -3.46
C PHE A 302 21.48 -9.70 -3.65
N ASP A 303 21.44 -10.99 -3.92
CA ASP A 303 22.63 -11.83 -4.05
C ASP A 303 23.51 -11.42 -5.24
N GLU A 304 22.91 -11.02 -6.37
CA GLU A 304 23.61 -10.49 -7.54
C GLU A 304 24.39 -9.21 -7.18
N ILE A 305 23.69 -8.22 -6.58
CA ILE A 305 24.28 -6.94 -6.22
C ILE A 305 25.38 -7.11 -5.17
N ILE A 306 25.15 -7.94 -4.14
CA ILE A 306 26.16 -8.22 -3.10
C ILE A 306 27.41 -8.87 -3.67
N ALA A 307 27.28 -9.75 -4.67
CA ALA A 307 28.43 -10.39 -5.33
C ALA A 307 29.28 -9.39 -6.13
N GLU A 308 28.66 -8.37 -6.74
CA GLU A 308 29.32 -7.37 -7.55
C GLU A 308 30.01 -6.26 -6.74
N CYS A 309 29.54 -5.99 -5.50
CA CYS A 309 30.01 -4.86 -4.70
C CYS A 309 31.31 -5.16 -3.94
N GLY A 310 32.20 -4.17 -3.89
CA GLY A 310 33.46 -4.19 -3.14
C GLY A 310 33.32 -3.72 -1.70
N THR A 311 32.29 -2.90 -1.39
CA THR A 311 32.10 -2.26 -0.08
C THR A 311 30.62 -2.29 0.33
N GLU A 312 30.40 -2.17 1.66
CA GLU A 312 29.04 -2.03 2.24
C GLU A 312 28.30 -0.81 1.69
N ALA A 313 28.99 0.33 1.61
CA ALA A 313 28.39 1.58 1.13
C ALA A 313 27.92 1.47 -0.33
N GLU A 314 28.69 0.82 -1.19
CA GLU A 314 28.30 0.56 -2.59
C GLU A 314 27.08 -0.36 -2.66
N ALA A 315 27.02 -1.39 -1.81
CA ALA A 315 25.89 -2.30 -1.78
C ALA A 315 24.60 -1.60 -1.29
N ILE A 316 24.69 -0.81 -0.22
CA ILE A 316 23.54 -0.02 0.29
C ILE A 316 23.06 0.97 -0.78
N GLU A 317 23.97 1.67 -1.46
CA GLU A 317 23.61 2.59 -2.53
C GLU A 317 22.85 1.88 -3.66
N LYS A 318 23.37 0.75 -4.17
CA LYS A 318 22.75 -0.01 -5.26
C LYS A 318 21.42 -0.68 -4.87
N LEU A 319 21.25 -1.00 -3.60
CA LEU A 319 20.02 -1.57 -3.05
C LEU A 319 18.98 -0.52 -2.62
N SER A 320 19.33 0.78 -2.65
CA SER A 320 18.40 1.85 -2.29
C SER A 320 17.24 1.95 -3.28
N ASP A 321 16.08 2.45 -2.81
CA ASP A 321 14.91 2.68 -3.67
C ASP A 321 15.23 3.55 -4.87
N ASN A 322 16.04 4.59 -4.67
CA ASN A 322 16.42 5.49 -5.75
C ASN A 322 17.22 4.75 -6.84
N ALA A 323 18.19 3.92 -6.46
CA ALA A 323 18.96 3.13 -7.41
C ALA A 323 18.10 2.09 -8.13
N LEU A 324 17.17 1.45 -7.42
CA LEU A 324 16.22 0.51 -8.00
C LEU A 324 15.26 1.20 -8.99
N LYS A 325 14.73 2.36 -8.63
CA LYS A 325 13.91 3.18 -9.55
C LYS A 325 14.68 3.57 -10.82
N ILE A 326 15.96 3.92 -10.70
CA ILE A 326 16.84 4.18 -11.87
C ILE A 326 17.04 2.89 -12.69
N ARG A 327 17.31 1.75 -12.04
CA ARG A 327 17.48 0.46 -12.76
C ARG A 327 16.21 0.07 -13.50
N LEU A 328 15.04 0.31 -12.93
CA LEU A 328 13.74 0.07 -13.56
C LEU A 328 13.51 0.93 -14.82
N GLN A 329 14.12 2.13 -14.91
CA GLN A 329 14.06 2.96 -16.11
C GLN A 329 14.83 2.35 -17.30
N GLY A 330 15.71 1.39 -17.07
CA GLY A 330 16.43 0.64 -18.09
C GLY A 330 15.73 -0.64 -18.55
N LEU A 331 14.56 -0.98 -18.02
CA LEU A 331 13.79 -2.14 -18.48
C LEU A 331 13.21 -1.86 -19.87
N ALA A 332 13.52 -2.75 -20.82
CA ALA A 332 13.05 -2.70 -22.21
C ALA A 332 11.91 -3.70 -22.42
#